data_da4bf14df354b6f3f897d2c641dadb31
#
_entry.id   da4bf14df354b6f3f897d2c641dadb31
#
_cell.length_a   1.000
_cell.length_b   1.000
_cell.length_c   1.000
_cell.angle_alpha   90.00
_cell.angle_beta   90.00
_cell.angle_gamma   90.00
#
_symmetry.space_group_name_H-M   'P 1'
#
loop_
_entity.id
_entity.type
_entity.pdbx_description
1 polymer ?
#
loop_
_entity_poly.entity_id
_entity_poly.type
_entity_poly.pdbx_seq_one_letter_code
_entity_poly.pdbx_strand_id
1 'polypeptide(L)'
;MPVEGAIPQLAGIDMYGNSIPAGTVGGDLFEYINFQQRYDIDGRIARALKLAKLYLDPLPAGQPARNMVDDHVCWLENRLNHEPSTPLEYRKAKSSEQLRIAEDLPELRTTAGVLLVDAQGHGLISAKIASTVHDTFHALMLVELDRYGKTTPGFFEKINLRLAQSVTARNALGRNPKDSAREIATMLYGEMRPEGLFRFVNFGHPPPLVFSNEFGTFMEIGQARMVQFPPLGLEIPEDHPDRNKYFSISLRKRQVNSSDVAEITLMSPGDILFLYTDGVYDGTDDEERSQLERVMRNHKDHPAREICNALLDYAVKRDEHLQQIGEDDVIDDKTVFIIKRR
;
A
#
# COMPACT_ATOMS: atom_id res chain seq x y z
N MET A 1 1.69 17.29 -3.32
CA MET A 1 3.17 17.19 -3.38
C MET A 1 3.54 15.82 -2.89
N PRO A 2 4.31 15.03 -3.64
CA PRO A 2 4.81 13.77 -3.14
C PRO A 2 5.64 14.06 -1.88
N VAL A 3 5.33 13.38 -0.80
CA VAL A 3 6.20 13.39 0.38
C VAL A 3 7.33 12.43 0.02
N GLU A 4 8.37 12.94 -0.63
CA GLU A 4 9.59 12.18 -0.88
C GLU A 4 10.19 11.78 0.48
N GLY A 5 9.87 10.58 0.94
CA GLY A 5 10.63 9.93 1.99
C GLY A 5 12.07 9.70 1.50
N ALA A 6 13.02 9.53 2.40
CA ALA A 6 14.35 9.11 1.99
C ALA A 6 14.26 7.75 1.28
N ILE A 7 14.84 7.65 0.08
CA ILE A 7 14.85 6.41 -0.70
C ILE A 7 15.45 5.28 0.16
N PRO A 8 14.71 4.20 0.44
CA PRO A 8 15.22 3.10 1.24
C PRO A 8 16.41 2.43 0.54
N GLN A 9 17.46 2.16 1.28
CA GLN A 9 18.63 1.47 0.76
C GLN A 9 18.46 -0.04 0.98
N LEU A 10 18.09 -0.76 -0.07
CA LEU A 10 18.01 -2.22 -0.08
C LEU A 10 19.18 -2.82 -0.84
N ALA A 11 19.82 -3.82 -0.23
CA ALA A 11 20.88 -4.56 -0.92
C ALA A 11 20.34 -5.22 -2.20
N GLY A 12 21.03 -5.05 -3.32
CA GLY A 12 20.64 -5.64 -4.59
C GLY A 12 19.43 -5.01 -5.28
N ILE A 13 18.88 -3.93 -4.75
CA ILE A 13 17.73 -3.22 -5.33
C ILE A 13 18.09 -1.75 -5.57
N ASP A 14 17.72 -1.25 -6.74
CA ASP A 14 17.76 0.15 -7.11
C ASP A 14 16.34 0.63 -7.36
N MET A 15 15.90 1.70 -6.67
CA MET A 15 14.53 2.19 -6.80
C MET A 15 14.48 3.70 -6.93
N TYR A 16 13.56 4.17 -7.75
CA TYR A 16 13.30 5.59 -7.93
C TYR A 16 11.89 5.82 -8.45
N GLY A 17 11.22 6.83 -7.93
CA GLY A 17 9.91 7.30 -8.41
C GLY A 17 9.92 8.80 -8.62
N ASN A 18 9.08 9.25 -9.54
CA ASN A 18 8.85 10.67 -9.82
C ASN A 18 7.42 10.87 -10.33
N SER A 19 6.87 12.06 -10.10
CA SER A 19 5.52 12.43 -10.51
C SER A 19 5.50 13.81 -11.14
N ILE A 20 4.72 13.96 -12.21
CA ILE A 20 4.49 15.22 -12.93
C ILE A 20 2.98 15.48 -12.91
N PRO A 21 2.51 16.52 -12.22
CA PRO A 21 1.09 16.85 -12.21
C PRO A 21 0.64 17.42 -13.56
N ALA A 22 -0.60 17.11 -13.96
CA ALA A 22 -1.24 17.69 -15.15
C ALA A 22 -1.49 19.19 -15.02
N GLY A 23 -1.67 19.66 -13.79
CA GLY A 23 -1.90 21.06 -13.48
C GLY A 23 -0.97 21.60 -12.39
N THR A 24 -1.42 22.64 -11.67
CA THR A 24 -0.63 23.22 -10.57
C THR A 24 -0.51 22.27 -9.38
N VAL A 25 -1.51 21.41 -9.17
CA VAL A 25 -1.56 20.39 -8.11
C VAL A 25 -2.22 19.16 -8.69
N GLY A 26 -1.62 18.00 -8.46
CA GLY A 26 -2.11 16.70 -8.93
C GLY A 26 -2.84 15.90 -7.86
N GLY A 27 -3.64 14.92 -8.31
CA GLY A 27 -4.27 13.88 -7.49
C GLY A 27 -3.35 12.69 -7.21
N ASP A 28 -2.29 12.57 -7.98
CA ASP A 28 -1.27 11.53 -7.80
C ASP A 28 -0.42 11.77 -6.57
N LEU A 29 -0.16 10.71 -5.83
CA LEU A 29 0.78 10.68 -4.73
C LEU A 29 1.58 9.39 -4.76
N PHE A 30 2.89 9.49 -4.60
CA PHE A 30 3.72 8.33 -4.31
C PHE A 30 4.59 8.58 -3.09
N GLU A 31 4.99 7.51 -2.41
CA GLU A 31 5.88 7.58 -1.26
C GLU A 31 6.79 6.35 -1.17
N TYR A 32 8.05 6.62 -0.78
CA TYR A 32 8.96 5.59 -0.28
C TYR A 32 8.73 5.42 1.22
N ILE A 33 8.54 4.19 1.67
CA ILE A 33 8.39 3.91 3.08
C ILE A 33 9.63 3.20 3.59
N ASN A 34 10.48 3.95 4.27
CA ASN A 34 11.55 3.38 5.08
C ASN A 34 10.99 3.09 6.47
N PHE A 35 10.63 1.84 6.72
CA PHE A 35 9.99 1.44 7.97
C PHE A 35 10.83 1.78 9.21
N GLN A 36 12.16 1.56 9.14
CA GLN A 36 13.07 1.82 10.25
C GLN A 36 13.06 3.30 10.64
N GLN A 37 13.14 4.19 9.67
CA GLN A 37 13.20 5.63 9.93
C GLN A 37 11.82 6.20 10.30
N ARG A 38 10.75 5.74 9.65
CA ARG A 38 9.43 6.33 9.82
C ARG A 38 8.70 5.83 11.04
N TYR A 39 8.91 4.58 11.43
CA TYR A 39 8.10 3.92 12.46
C TYR A 39 8.87 3.44 13.67
N ASP A 40 10.13 3.80 13.82
CA ASP A 40 10.97 3.42 14.98
C ASP A 40 10.88 1.91 15.30
N ILE A 41 11.24 1.07 14.34
CA ILE A 41 11.12 -0.39 14.47
C ILE A 41 11.87 -0.93 15.69
N ASP A 42 13.06 -0.40 15.98
CA ASP A 42 13.86 -0.85 17.12
C ASP A 42 13.21 -0.50 18.47
N GLY A 43 12.64 0.70 18.58
CA GLY A 43 11.88 1.10 19.77
C GLY A 43 10.61 0.25 19.97
N ARG A 44 9.94 -0.14 18.86
CA ARG A 44 8.77 -1.05 18.91
C ARG A 44 9.16 -2.44 19.37
N ILE A 45 10.26 -3.01 18.86
CA ILE A 45 10.78 -4.30 19.31
C ILE A 45 11.09 -4.24 20.80
N ALA A 46 11.82 -3.22 21.26
CA ALA A 46 12.15 -3.06 22.67
C ALA A 46 10.89 -2.94 23.54
N ARG A 47 9.86 -2.22 23.07
CA ARG A 47 8.55 -2.08 23.76
C ARG A 47 7.83 -3.41 23.85
N ALA A 48 7.74 -4.16 22.74
CA ALA A 48 7.08 -5.46 22.72
C ALA A 48 7.76 -6.45 23.68
N LEU A 49 9.09 -6.54 23.71
CA LEU A 49 9.84 -7.37 24.63
C LEU A 49 9.61 -6.96 26.09
N LYS A 50 9.58 -5.65 26.37
CA LYS A 50 9.28 -5.13 27.71
C LYS A 50 7.87 -5.51 28.16
N LEU A 51 6.86 -5.38 27.29
CA LEU A 51 5.49 -5.75 27.59
C LEU A 51 5.34 -7.26 27.79
N ALA A 52 5.99 -8.08 26.94
CA ALA A 52 6.00 -9.53 27.12
C ALA A 52 6.51 -9.92 28.51
N LYS A 53 7.58 -9.29 28.98
CA LYS A 53 8.13 -9.52 30.32
C LYS A 53 7.16 -9.07 31.41
N LEU A 54 6.55 -7.88 31.29
CA LEU A 54 5.60 -7.37 32.27
C LEU A 54 4.37 -8.28 32.45
N TYR A 55 3.90 -8.93 31.39
CA TYR A 55 2.80 -9.89 31.48
C TYR A 55 3.19 -11.16 32.23
N LEU A 56 4.47 -11.54 32.27
CA LEU A 56 4.96 -12.72 33.01
C LEU A 56 5.40 -12.41 34.45
N ASP A 57 5.76 -11.16 34.76
CA ASP A 57 6.20 -10.77 36.09
C ASP A 57 5.06 -11.00 37.10
N PRO A 58 5.35 -11.54 38.30
CA PRO A 58 4.33 -11.71 39.33
C PRO A 58 3.76 -10.35 39.75
N LEU A 59 2.43 -10.30 39.87
CA LEU A 59 1.77 -9.09 40.39
C LEU A 59 2.23 -8.83 41.81
N PRO A 60 2.56 -7.57 42.18
CA PRO A 60 2.84 -7.23 43.58
C PRO A 60 1.64 -7.60 44.45
N ALA A 61 1.87 -8.31 45.56
CA ALA A 61 0.82 -8.67 46.47
C ALA A 61 0.11 -7.40 46.99
N GLY A 62 -1.18 -7.25 46.71
CA GLY A 62 -2.03 -6.17 47.22
C GLY A 62 -2.39 -5.03 46.28
N GLN A 63 -1.98 -5.02 45.01
CA GLN A 63 -2.53 -4.06 44.06
C GLN A 63 -3.79 -4.59 43.36
N PRO A 64 -4.95 -3.90 43.48
CA PRO A 64 -6.11 -4.23 42.66
C PRO A 64 -5.79 -3.98 41.18
N ALA A 65 -6.29 -4.86 40.32
CA ALA A 65 -6.12 -4.82 38.88
C ALA A 65 -6.72 -3.53 38.29
N ARG A 66 -6.02 -2.41 38.43
CA ARG A 66 -6.47 -1.09 37.96
C ARG A 66 -6.40 -0.90 36.45
N ASN A 67 -5.77 -1.84 35.72
CA ASN A 67 -5.63 -1.81 34.27
C ASN A 67 -6.67 -2.67 33.52
N MET A 68 -7.72 -3.16 34.24
CA MET A 68 -8.73 -4.02 33.62
C MET A 68 -9.67 -3.28 32.63
N VAL A 69 -9.72 -1.95 32.63
CA VAL A 69 -10.66 -1.21 31.79
C VAL A 69 -10.17 -1.14 30.36
N ASP A 70 -8.87 -0.88 30.14
CA ASP A 70 -8.28 -0.86 28.80
C ASP A 70 -8.18 -2.29 28.21
N ASP A 71 -7.96 -3.28 29.08
CA ASP A 71 -7.99 -4.70 28.71
C ASP A 71 -9.43 -5.18 28.37
N HIS A 72 -10.47 -4.55 28.91
CA HIS A 72 -11.87 -4.93 28.67
C HIS A 72 -12.35 -4.52 27.27
N VAL A 73 -11.89 -3.41 26.74
CA VAL A 73 -12.20 -2.97 25.36
C VAL A 73 -11.54 -3.93 24.36
N CYS A 74 -10.31 -4.33 24.61
CA CYS A 74 -9.61 -5.33 23.79
C CYS A 74 -10.24 -6.74 23.92
N TRP A 75 -10.81 -7.06 25.08
CA TRP A 75 -11.52 -8.32 25.36
C TRP A 75 -12.84 -8.43 24.59
N LEU A 76 -13.59 -7.34 24.45
CA LEU A 76 -14.84 -7.32 23.68
C LEU A 76 -14.61 -7.56 22.17
N GLU A 77 -13.48 -7.15 21.64
CA GLU A 77 -13.11 -7.38 20.24
C GLU A 77 -12.63 -8.82 19.96
N ASN A 78 -12.14 -9.54 20.96
CA ASN A 78 -11.62 -10.92 20.83
C ASN A 78 -12.62 -12.04 21.20
N ARG A 79 -13.88 -11.71 21.46
CA ARG A 79 -14.92 -12.59 22.04
C ARG A 79 -15.36 -13.79 21.17
N LEU A 80 -14.77 -14.02 20.01
CA LEU A 80 -15.21 -15.08 19.08
C LEU A 80 -14.35 -16.34 19.05
N ASN A 81 -13.20 -16.40 19.76
CA ASN A 81 -12.37 -17.61 19.76
C ASN A 81 -11.65 -17.82 21.10
N HIS A 82 -12.13 -18.73 21.90
CA HIS A 82 -11.51 -19.33 23.10
C HIS A 82 -11.05 -18.32 24.17
N GLU A 83 -11.91 -18.07 25.14
CA GLU A 83 -11.56 -17.32 26.35
C GLU A 83 -10.50 -18.06 27.16
N PRO A 84 -9.38 -17.40 27.54
CA PRO A 84 -8.51 -17.96 28.56
C PRO A 84 -9.28 -18.08 29.89
N SER A 85 -9.39 -19.28 30.42
CA SER A 85 -10.22 -19.60 31.55
C SER A 85 -9.68 -19.04 32.87
N THR A 86 -8.43 -18.56 32.87
CA THR A 86 -7.77 -18.04 34.08
C THR A 86 -6.94 -16.77 33.79
N PRO A 87 -6.74 -15.88 34.78
CA PRO A 87 -5.88 -14.72 34.66
C PRO A 87 -4.43 -15.06 34.22
N LEU A 88 -3.93 -16.22 34.62
CA LEU A 88 -2.60 -16.68 34.26
C LEU A 88 -2.51 -17.06 32.77
N GLU A 89 -3.54 -17.75 32.26
CA GLU A 89 -3.60 -18.11 30.83
C GLU A 89 -3.71 -16.86 29.95
N TYR A 90 -4.52 -15.88 30.35
CA TYR A 90 -4.60 -14.57 29.68
C TYR A 90 -3.23 -13.89 29.62
N ARG A 91 -2.52 -13.81 30.74
CA ARG A 91 -1.19 -13.19 30.78
C ARG A 91 -0.16 -13.91 29.91
N LYS A 92 -0.18 -15.25 29.92
CA LYS A 92 0.66 -16.06 29.03
C LYS A 92 0.34 -15.81 27.54
N ALA A 93 -0.94 -15.74 27.19
CA ALA A 93 -1.38 -15.45 25.84
C ALA A 93 -0.92 -14.06 25.39
N LYS A 94 -1.07 -13.03 26.23
CA LYS A 94 -0.60 -11.67 25.94
C LYS A 94 0.91 -11.58 25.83
N SER A 95 1.65 -12.25 26.70
CA SER A 95 3.11 -12.34 26.59
C SER A 95 3.54 -12.98 25.25
N SER A 96 2.90 -14.09 24.88
CA SER A 96 3.18 -14.78 23.62
C SER A 96 2.84 -13.90 22.39
N GLU A 97 1.78 -13.11 22.45
CA GLU A 97 1.40 -12.15 21.42
C GLU A 97 2.50 -11.07 21.25
N GLN A 98 2.99 -10.51 22.34
CA GLN A 98 4.04 -9.52 22.33
C GLN A 98 5.39 -10.08 21.84
N LEU A 99 5.73 -11.31 22.19
CA LEU A 99 6.93 -11.98 21.67
C LEU A 99 6.84 -12.17 20.16
N ARG A 100 5.69 -12.59 19.63
CA ARG A 100 5.48 -12.74 18.18
C ARG A 100 5.59 -11.40 17.45
N ILE A 101 5.07 -10.29 18.02
CA ILE A 101 5.25 -8.96 17.47
C ILE A 101 6.75 -8.62 17.40
N ALA A 102 7.51 -8.90 18.44
CA ALA A 102 8.95 -8.68 18.48
C ALA A 102 9.72 -9.56 17.50
N GLU A 103 9.18 -10.74 17.12
CA GLU A 103 9.74 -11.64 16.10
C GLU A 103 9.43 -11.19 14.67
N ASP A 104 8.23 -10.63 14.42
CA ASP A 104 7.80 -10.19 13.09
C ASP A 104 8.42 -8.83 12.68
N LEU A 105 8.58 -7.88 13.62
CA LEU A 105 9.08 -6.52 13.34
C LEU A 105 10.47 -6.44 12.70
N PRO A 106 11.47 -7.29 13.04
CA PRO A 106 12.82 -7.20 12.47
C PRO A 106 12.87 -7.32 10.94
N GLU A 107 11.91 -8.01 10.33
CA GLU A 107 11.80 -8.17 8.87
C GLU A 107 11.67 -6.81 8.17
N LEU A 108 10.99 -5.86 8.82
CA LEU A 108 10.78 -4.51 8.29
C LEU A 108 12.04 -3.63 8.25
N ARG A 109 13.12 -4.02 8.92
CA ARG A 109 14.42 -3.32 8.81
C ARG A 109 15.03 -3.42 7.41
N THR A 110 14.74 -4.52 6.72
CA THR A 110 15.25 -4.82 5.39
C THR A 110 14.15 -4.82 4.32
N THR A 111 13.01 -4.23 4.62
CA THR A 111 11.88 -4.09 3.72
C THR A 111 11.70 -2.62 3.35
N ALA A 112 11.48 -2.33 2.08
CA ALA A 112 11.06 -1.03 1.59
C ALA A 112 9.59 -1.07 1.20
N GLY A 113 8.78 -0.16 1.75
CA GLY A 113 7.42 0.03 1.31
C GLY A 113 7.33 1.03 0.15
N VAL A 114 6.36 0.82 -0.70
CA VAL A 114 5.97 1.73 -1.79
C VAL A 114 4.47 1.95 -1.72
N LEU A 115 4.06 3.20 -1.72
CA LEU A 115 2.66 3.60 -1.78
C LEU A 115 2.45 4.46 -3.02
N LEU A 116 1.50 4.08 -3.87
CA LEU A 116 0.97 4.89 -4.95
C LEU A 116 -0.51 5.11 -4.70
N VAL A 117 -0.97 6.33 -4.88
CA VAL A 117 -2.38 6.72 -4.79
C VAL A 117 -2.65 7.63 -5.97
N ASP A 118 -3.75 7.36 -6.66
CA ASP A 118 -4.26 8.21 -7.71
C ASP A 118 -5.73 8.50 -7.39
N ALA A 119 -6.05 9.77 -7.18
CA ALA A 119 -7.38 10.22 -6.80
C ALA A 119 -8.13 10.76 -8.01
N GLN A 120 -9.35 10.27 -8.23
CA GLN A 120 -10.19 10.63 -9.37
C GLN A 120 -10.25 12.13 -9.63
N GLY A 121 -9.94 12.53 -10.86
CA GLY A 121 -9.90 13.91 -11.33
C GLY A 121 -8.58 14.60 -10.99
N HIS A 122 -8.52 15.90 -11.21
CA HIS A 122 -7.32 16.70 -11.06
C HIS A 122 -7.55 17.92 -10.14
N GLY A 123 -6.47 18.50 -9.66
CA GLY A 123 -6.46 19.74 -8.90
C GLY A 123 -6.67 19.54 -7.39
N LEU A 124 -7.17 20.57 -6.71
CA LEU A 124 -7.16 20.65 -5.24
C LEU A 124 -8.02 19.57 -4.56
N ILE A 125 -9.11 19.15 -5.19
CA ILE A 125 -10.02 18.15 -4.58
C ILE A 125 -9.37 16.78 -4.60
N SER A 126 -8.81 16.35 -5.74
CA SER A 126 -8.10 15.07 -5.86
C SER A 126 -6.85 15.04 -4.96
N ALA A 127 -6.07 16.11 -4.91
CA ALA A 127 -4.95 16.23 -3.99
C ALA A 127 -5.37 16.07 -2.52
N LYS A 128 -6.52 16.60 -2.13
CA LYS A 128 -7.07 16.42 -0.77
C LYS A 128 -7.49 14.96 -0.51
N ILE A 129 -8.05 14.28 -1.50
CA ILE A 129 -8.42 12.87 -1.38
C ILE A 129 -7.15 12.04 -1.20
N ALA A 130 -6.15 12.22 -2.06
CA ALA A 130 -4.87 11.53 -1.97
C ALA A 130 -4.19 11.76 -0.61
N SER A 131 -4.16 13.01 -0.13
CA SER A 131 -3.65 13.34 1.21
C SER A 131 -4.44 12.66 2.33
N THR A 132 -5.77 12.55 2.21
CA THR A 132 -6.60 11.85 3.21
C THR A 132 -6.28 10.36 3.26
N VAL A 133 -6.07 9.72 2.10
CA VAL A 133 -5.64 8.32 2.02
C VAL A 133 -4.28 8.16 2.67
N HIS A 134 -3.32 9.01 2.32
CA HIS A 134 -1.96 9.01 2.85
C HIS A 134 -1.92 9.15 4.38
N ASP A 135 -2.59 10.16 4.94
CA ASP A 135 -2.60 10.41 6.38
C ASP A 135 -3.28 9.25 7.14
N THR A 136 -4.36 8.72 6.58
CA THR A 136 -5.07 7.57 7.14
C THR A 136 -4.18 6.32 7.10
N PHE A 137 -3.47 6.11 5.99
CA PHE A 137 -2.51 5.02 5.84
C PHE A 137 -1.47 5.05 6.95
N HIS A 138 -0.80 6.18 7.18
CA HIS A 138 0.24 6.28 8.20
C HIS A 138 -0.29 6.17 9.63
N ALA A 139 -1.44 6.76 9.92
CA ALA A 139 -2.07 6.65 11.23
C ALA A 139 -2.43 5.20 11.57
N LEU A 140 -2.99 4.47 10.61
CA LEU A 140 -3.32 3.06 10.80
C LEU A 140 -2.08 2.17 10.83
N MET A 141 -1.03 2.47 10.05
CA MET A 141 0.22 1.72 10.07
C MET A 141 0.85 1.69 11.46
N LEU A 142 0.82 2.81 12.19
CA LEU A 142 1.30 2.85 13.58
C LEU A 142 0.56 1.83 14.45
N VAL A 143 -0.77 1.73 14.30
CA VAL A 143 -1.60 0.79 15.06
C VAL A 143 -1.32 -0.66 14.66
N GLU A 144 -1.20 -0.92 13.35
CA GLU A 144 -0.91 -2.26 12.83
C GLU A 144 0.44 -2.80 13.34
N LEU A 145 1.48 -1.97 13.29
CA LEU A 145 2.80 -2.37 13.76
C LEU A 145 2.85 -2.60 15.27
N ASP A 146 2.14 -1.78 16.07
CA ASP A 146 2.04 -2.00 17.52
C ASP A 146 1.23 -3.25 17.87
N ARG A 147 0.22 -3.58 17.08
CA ARG A 147 -0.71 -4.67 17.36
C ARG A 147 -0.29 -6.02 16.77
N TYR A 148 0.33 -6.00 15.60
CA TYR A 148 0.60 -7.22 14.83
C TYR A 148 2.07 -7.39 14.42
N GLY A 149 2.89 -6.34 14.55
CA GLY A 149 4.29 -6.36 14.11
C GLY A 149 4.48 -6.33 12.59
N LYS A 150 3.39 -6.27 11.83
CA LYS A 150 3.38 -6.33 10.37
C LYS A 150 2.09 -5.73 9.81
N THR A 151 2.09 -5.43 8.52
CA THR A 151 0.89 -5.01 7.78
C THR A 151 -0.08 -6.19 7.63
N THR A 152 -1.36 -5.95 7.89
CA THR A 152 -2.41 -6.95 7.72
C THR A 152 -3.43 -6.52 6.67
N PRO A 153 -4.13 -7.45 6.03
CA PRO A 153 -5.18 -7.09 5.06
C PRO A 153 -6.30 -6.23 5.66
N GLY A 154 -6.69 -6.44 6.91
CA GLY A 154 -7.70 -5.62 7.60
C GLY A 154 -7.34 -4.15 7.78
N PHE A 155 -6.08 -3.80 7.58
CA PHE A 155 -5.59 -2.44 7.50
C PHE A 155 -6.22 -1.66 6.34
N PHE A 156 -6.28 -2.26 5.16
CA PHE A 156 -6.79 -1.61 3.94
C PHE A 156 -8.31 -1.42 3.98
N GLU A 157 -9.04 -2.36 4.61
CA GLU A 157 -10.47 -2.21 4.84
C GLU A 157 -10.78 -0.95 5.68
N LYS A 158 -9.98 -0.67 6.70
CA LYS A 158 -10.14 0.54 7.51
C LYS A 158 -9.87 1.81 6.71
N ILE A 159 -8.92 1.80 5.79
CA ILE A 159 -8.67 2.94 4.88
C ILE A 159 -9.89 3.18 4.00
N ASN A 160 -10.40 2.11 3.37
CA ASN A 160 -11.60 2.21 2.52
C ASN A 160 -12.81 2.71 3.30
N LEU A 161 -13.07 2.14 4.48
CA LEU A 161 -14.16 2.56 5.35
C LEU A 161 -14.06 4.05 5.73
N ARG A 162 -12.85 4.53 6.03
CA ARG A 162 -12.62 5.94 6.38
C ARG A 162 -12.95 6.86 5.21
N LEU A 163 -12.57 6.49 4.00
CA LEU A 163 -12.86 7.28 2.80
C LEU A 163 -14.36 7.26 2.49
N ALA A 164 -15.01 6.10 2.51
CA ALA A 164 -16.45 5.96 2.31
C ALA A 164 -17.28 6.74 3.35
N GLN A 165 -16.89 6.70 4.62
CA GLN A 165 -17.54 7.48 5.68
C GLN A 165 -17.43 8.99 5.48
N SER A 166 -16.30 9.47 4.93
CA SER A 166 -16.11 10.87 4.59
C SER A 166 -17.16 11.37 3.57
N VAL A 167 -17.45 10.56 2.58
CA VAL A 167 -18.49 10.82 1.55
C VAL A 167 -19.90 10.83 2.18
N THR A 168 -20.23 9.82 2.96
CA THR A 168 -21.55 9.68 3.61
C THR A 168 -21.85 10.85 4.55
N ALA A 169 -20.85 11.30 5.35
CA ALA A 169 -21.00 12.44 6.24
C ALA A 169 -21.27 13.75 5.48
N ARG A 170 -20.68 13.96 4.31
CA ARG A 170 -20.93 15.14 3.48
C ARG A 170 -22.34 15.11 2.83
N ASN A 171 -22.78 13.96 2.40
CA ASN A 171 -24.13 13.80 1.84
C ASN A 171 -25.21 14.07 2.89
N ALA A 172 -24.98 13.66 4.15
CA ALA A 172 -25.87 13.93 5.28
C ALA A 172 -25.98 15.43 5.63
N LEU A 173 -24.99 16.25 5.26
CA LEU A 173 -24.98 17.70 5.47
C LEU A 173 -25.71 18.50 4.37
N GLY A 174 -26.54 17.84 3.54
CA GLY A 174 -27.48 18.50 2.61
C GLY A 174 -26.85 18.99 1.30
N ARG A 175 -25.68 18.51 0.91
CA ARG A 175 -25.17 18.71 -0.45
C ARG A 175 -25.92 17.75 -1.40
N ASN A 176 -26.33 18.29 -2.54
CA ASN A 176 -27.09 17.56 -3.54
C ASN A 176 -26.30 16.29 -3.97
N PRO A 177 -26.86 15.06 -3.88
CA PRO A 177 -26.13 13.83 -4.25
C PRO A 177 -25.62 13.82 -5.69
N LYS A 178 -26.15 14.68 -6.56
CA LYS A 178 -25.73 14.82 -7.95
C LYS A 178 -24.47 15.69 -8.12
N ASP A 179 -24.16 16.53 -7.11
CA ASP A 179 -23.00 17.45 -7.14
C ASP A 179 -21.84 16.93 -6.28
N SER A 180 -22.02 15.85 -5.55
CA SER A 180 -20.94 15.20 -4.80
C SER A 180 -20.21 14.23 -5.72
N ALA A 181 -19.13 14.71 -6.36
CA ALA A 181 -18.15 13.82 -6.95
C ALA A 181 -17.78 12.76 -5.89
N ARG A 182 -17.92 11.47 -6.23
CA ARG A 182 -17.52 10.39 -5.33
C ARG A 182 -16.02 10.54 -5.06
N GLU A 183 -15.66 10.53 -3.81
CA GLU A 183 -14.25 10.51 -3.43
C GLU A 183 -13.70 9.10 -3.67
N ILE A 184 -13.23 8.86 -4.87
CA ILE A 184 -12.67 7.58 -5.31
C ILE A 184 -11.18 7.79 -5.50
N ALA A 185 -10.39 6.84 -5.03
CA ALA A 185 -8.97 6.79 -5.30
C ALA A 185 -8.55 5.36 -5.63
N THR A 186 -7.66 5.21 -6.58
CA THR A 186 -6.93 3.97 -6.76
C THR A 186 -5.75 3.95 -5.81
N MET A 187 -5.31 2.76 -5.39
CA MET A 187 -4.16 2.62 -4.51
C MET A 187 -3.41 1.32 -4.78
N LEU A 188 -2.10 1.41 -4.86
CA LEU A 188 -1.20 0.28 -4.81
C LEU A 188 -0.25 0.47 -3.63
N TYR A 189 -0.24 -0.50 -2.72
CA TYR A 189 0.76 -0.60 -1.66
C TYR A 189 1.56 -1.88 -1.82
N GLY A 190 2.87 -1.79 -1.76
CA GLY A 190 3.75 -2.94 -1.87
C GLY A 190 4.97 -2.87 -0.96
N GLU A 191 5.52 -4.04 -0.67
CA GLU A 191 6.70 -4.25 0.16
C GLU A 191 7.75 -5.01 -0.65
N MET A 192 8.88 -4.36 -0.90
CA MET A 192 10.03 -4.92 -1.60
C MET A 192 11.07 -5.43 -0.61
N ARG A 193 11.57 -6.64 -0.84
CA ARG A 193 12.64 -7.28 -0.07
C ARG A 193 13.93 -7.37 -0.88
N PRO A 194 15.10 -7.50 -0.21
CA PRO A 194 16.41 -7.56 -0.88
C PRO A 194 16.54 -8.70 -1.89
N GLU A 195 15.86 -9.83 -1.65
CA GLU A 195 15.85 -10.99 -2.55
C GLU A 195 15.07 -10.76 -3.85
N GLY A 196 14.47 -9.59 -4.03
CA GLY A 196 13.69 -9.24 -5.21
C GLY A 196 12.22 -9.64 -5.12
N LEU A 197 11.73 -10.03 -3.96
CA LEU A 197 10.32 -10.33 -3.73
C LEU A 197 9.55 -9.04 -3.46
N PHE A 198 8.54 -8.77 -4.29
CA PHE A 198 7.58 -7.68 -4.13
C PHE A 198 6.20 -8.24 -3.81
N ARG A 199 5.70 -7.94 -2.63
CA ARG A 199 4.33 -8.26 -2.21
C ARG A 199 3.50 -7.01 -2.25
N PHE A 200 2.31 -7.07 -2.82
CA PHE A 200 1.48 -5.89 -2.99
C PHE A 200 -0.02 -6.17 -2.88
N VAL A 201 -0.75 -5.11 -2.60
CA VAL A 201 -2.22 -5.06 -2.62
C VAL A 201 -2.61 -3.96 -3.59
N ASN A 202 -3.59 -4.25 -4.46
CA ASN A 202 -4.03 -3.34 -5.50
C ASN A 202 -5.54 -3.03 -5.35
N PHE A 203 -5.87 -1.75 -5.24
CA PHE A 203 -7.22 -1.21 -5.16
C PHE A 203 -7.54 -0.41 -6.43
N GLY A 204 -7.89 -1.12 -7.50
CA GLY A 204 -8.27 -0.52 -8.78
C GLY A 204 -7.17 0.25 -9.49
N HIS A 205 -5.93 0.17 -9.01
CA HIS A 205 -4.78 0.83 -9.62
C HIS A 205 -4.28 0.04 -10.84
N PRO A 206 -3.66 0.67 -11.84
CA PRO A 206 -3.05 -0.05 -12.95
C PRO A 206 -2.12 -1.18 -12.46
N PRO A 207 -2.17 -2.37 -13.07
CA PRO A 207 -1.37 -3.49 -12.63
C PRO A 207 0.14 -3.24 -12.88
N PRO A 208 1.01 -3.69 -11.97
CA PRO A 208 2.45 -3.61 -12.20
C PRO A 208 2.88 -4.32 -13.48
N LEU A 209 3.86 -3.77 -14.19
CA LEU A 209 4.52 -4.42 -15.32
C LEU A 209 5.92 -4.89 -14.91
N VAL A 210 6.29 -6.07 -15.32
CA VAL A 210 7.64 -6.62 -15.12
C VAL A 210 8.36 -6.67 -16.46
N PHE A 211 9.45 -5.92 -16.57
CA PHE A 211 10.33 -5.99 -17.72
C PHE A 211 11.45 -6.98 -17.43
N SER A 212 11.53 -8.05 -18.23
CA SER A 212 12.63 -9.00 -18.16
C SER A 212 13.85 -8.46 -18.87
N ASN A 213 14.95 -8.39 -18.14
CA ASN A 213 16.24 -8.00 -18.73
C ASN A 213 16.72 -9.02 -19.77
N GLU A 214 16.48 -10.31 -19.52
CA GLU A 214 16.88 -11.40 -20.41
C GLU A 214 16.13 -11.35 -21.75
N PHE A 215 14.79 -11.24 -21.70
CA PHE A 215 13.96 -11.27 -22.91
C PHE A 215 13.81 -9.87 -23.54
N GLY A 216 14.12 -8.81 -22.82
CA GLY A 216 14.00 -7.43 -23.29
C GLY A 216 12.55 -7.00 -23.58
N THR A 217 11.57 -7.56 -22.88
CA THR A 217 10.13 -7.34 -23.07
C THR A 217 9.37 -7.36 -21.74
N PHE A 218 8.18 -6.78 -21.74
CA PHE A 218 7.26 -6.91 -20.60
C PHE A 218 6.72 -8.34 -20.52
N MET A 219 6.84 -8.92 -19.33
CA MET A 219 6.30 -10.25 -19.03
C MET A 219 4.82 -10.13 -18.67
N GLU A 220 4.03 -11.07 -19.14
CA GLU A 220 2.64 -11.18 -18.74
C GLU A 220 2.54 -11.75 -17.32
N ILE A 221 1.94 -10.97 -16.43
CA ILE A 221 1.54 -11.44 -15.12
C ILE A 221 0.12 -11.99 -15.26
N GLY A 222 -0.03 -13.32 -15.17
CA GLY A 222 -1.35 -13.92 -15.29
C GLY A 222 -2.33 -13.34 -14.26
N GLN A 223 -3.52 -12.92 -14.70
CA GLN A 223 -4.56 -12.33 -13.85
C GLN A 223 -4.90 -13.18 -12.62
N ALA A 224 -4.76 -14.50 -12.70
CA ALA A 224 -4.95 -15.41 -11.56
C ALA A 224 -3.94 -15.20 -10.41
N ARG A 225 -2.83 -14.51 -10.66
CA ARG A 225 -1.80 -14.19 -9.66
C ARG A 225 -1.94 -12.78 -9.09
N MET A 226 -2.83 -11.98 -9.63
CA MET A 226 -3.09 -10.62 -9.15
C MET A 226 -4.41 -10.60 -8.41
N VAL A 227 -4.37 -10.17 -7.15
CA VAL A 227 -5.57 -9.88 -6.37
C VAL A 227 -5.86 -8.41 -6.54
N GLN A 228 -6.94 -8.09 -7.24
CA GLN A 228 -7.41 -6.73 -7.44
C GLN A 228 -8.68 -6.51 -6.63
N PHE A 229 -8.69 -5.43 -5.87
CA PHE A 229 -9.87 -4.93 -5.17
C PHE A 229 -10.45 -3.73 -5.92
N PRO A 230 -11.74 -3.42 -5.75
CA PRO A 230 -12.31 -2.17 -6.23
C PRO A 230 -11.55 -0.96 -5.68
N PRO A 231 -11.55 0.19 -6.40
CA PRO A 231 -10.99 1.43 -5.90
C PRO A 231 -11.52 1.81 -4.51
N LEU A 232 -10.71 2.52 -3.74
CA LEU A 232 -11.07 3.04 -2.43
C LEU A 232 -12.22 4.06 -2.55
N GLY A 233 -13.09 4.11 -1.55
CA GLY A 233 -14.26 4.98 -1.51
C GLY A 233 -15.52 4.38 -2.10
N LEU A 234 -15.42 3.22 -2.76
CA LEU A 234 -16.59 2.47 -3.24
C LEU A 234 -17.15 1.58 -2.12
N GLU A 235 -18.46 1.71 -1.89
CA GLU A 235 -19.18 0.71 -1.12
C GLU A 235 -19.36 -0.54 -1.99
N ILE A 236 -18.91 -1.68 -1.47
CA ILE A 236 -19.10 -2.96 -2.13
C ILE A 236 -20.51 -3.46 -1.76
N PRO A 237 -21.43 -3.61 -2.71
CA PRO A 237 -22.79 -4.11 -2.46
C PRO A 237 -22.77 -5.45 -1.73
N GLU A 238 -23.83 -5.71 -0.93
CA GLU A 238 -23.93 -6.94 -0.13
C GLU A 238 -23.93 -8.22 -0.96
N ASP A 239 -24.43 -8.14 -2.18
CA ASP A 239 -24.54 -9.22 -3.16
C ASP A 239 -23.32 -9.33 -4.11
N HIS A 240 -22.32 -8.44 -3.99
CA HIS A 240 -21.16 -8.46 -4.88
C HIS A 240 -20.34 -9.74 -4.70
N PRO A 241 -20.02 -10.49 -5.77
CA PRO A 241 -19.31 -11.76 -5.68
C PRO A 241 -17.93 -11.65 -5.02
N ASP A 242 -17.26 -10.49 -5.12
CA ASP A 242 -15.96 -10.23 -4.53
C ASP A 242 -16.04 -9.69 -3.10
N ARG A 243 -17.24 -9.38 -2.58
CA ARG A 243 -17.41 -8.92 -1.19
C ARG A 243 -16.85 -9.93 -0.19
N ASN A 244 -17.09 -11.21 -0.40
CA ASN A 244 -16.55 -12.25 0.47
C ASN A 244 -15.03 -12.37 0.38
N LYS A 245 -14.42 -12.06 -0.75
CA LYS A 245 -12.95 -11.96 -0.88
C LYS A 245 -12.45 -10.75 -0.09
N TYR A 246 -13.07 -9.61 -0.24
CA TYR A 246 -12.76 -8.36 0.46
C TYR A 246 -12.91 -8.50 1.99
N PHE A 247 -13.98 -9.13 2.46
CA PHE A 247 -14.24 -9.34 3.89
C PHE A 247 -13.62 -10.62 4.47
N SER A 248 -13.33 -11.65 3.67
CA SER A 248 -12.64 -12.85 4.16
C SER A 248 -11.19 -12.57 4.54
N ILE A 249 -10.61 -11.50 3.97
CA ILE A 249 -9.30 -10.98 4.37
C ILE A 249 -9.35 -10.45 5.82
N SER A 250 -10.49 -9.88 6.26
CA SER A 250 -10.60 -9.11 7.49
C SER A 250 -10.96 -9.93 8.74
N LEU A 251 -11.69 -11.01 8.62
CA LEU A 251 -12.43 -11.50 9.81
C LEU A 251 -12.14 -12.92 10.28
N ARG A 252 -11.48 -13.82 9.55
CA ARG A 252 -11.55 -15.24 9.91
C ARG A 252 -10.27 -16.07 9.95
N LYS A 253 -9.11 -15.60 9.55
CA LYS A 253 -7.92 -16.48 9.66
C LYS A 253 -6.67 -15.74 10.14
N ARG A 254 -6.14 -16.19 11.26
CA ARG A 254 -4.78 -15.92 11.76
C ARG A 254 -3.66 -16.40 10.84
N GLN A 255 -4.00 -16.93 9.69
CA GLN A 255 -3.09 -17.27 8.60
C GLN A 255 -3.55 -16.48 7.40
N VAL A 256 -2.77 -15.47 7.03
CA VAL A 256 -2.83 -14.89 5.71
C VAL A 256 -2.54 -16.04 4.76
N ASN A 257 -3.56 -16.55 4.09
CA ASN A 257 -3.33 -17.42 2.96
C ASN A 257 -2.60 -16.58 1.92
N SER A 258 -1.51 -17.07 1.37
CA SER A 258 -0.73 -16.44 0.31
C SER A 258 -1.56 -16.08 -0.95
N SER A 259 -2.82 -16.47 -1.01
CA SER A 259 -3.76 -16.17 -2.08
C SER A 259 -4.38 -14.77 -2.04
N ASP A 260 -4.25 -14.04 -0.93
CA ASP A 260 -4.92 -12.74 -0.76
C ASP A 260 -3.97 -11.54 -0.99
N VAL A 261 -2.70 -11.82 -1.24
CA VAL A 261 -1.65 -10.84 -1.56
C VAL A 261 -0.99 -11.27 -2.86
N ALA A 262 -0.89 -10.33 -3.80
CA ALA A 262 -0.16 -10.59 -5.04
C ALA A 262 1.35 -10.56 -4.79
N GLU A 263 2.09 -11.46 -5.42
CA GLU A 263 3.53 -11.58 -5.28
C GLU A 263 4.21 -11.59 -6.65
N ILE A 264 5.23 -10.76 -6.80
CA ILE A 264 6.12 -10.71 -7.96
C ILE A 264 7.54 -10.97 -7.50
N THR A 265 8.23 -11.87 -8.16
CA THR A 265 9.66 -12.12 -7.92
C THR A 265 10.46 -11.65 -9.13
N LEU A 266 11.34 -10.70 -8.93
CA LEU A 266 12.33 -10.30 -9.92
C LEU A 266 13.45 -11.35 -9.93
N MET A 267 13.50 -12.18 -10.99
CA MET A 267 14.31 -13.40 -11.03
C MET A 267 15.76 -13.14 -11.34
N SER A 268 16.03 -12.20 -12.26
CA SER A 268 17.37 -11.97 -12.81
C SER A 268 17.90 -10.58 -12.45
N PRO A 269 19.22 -10.41 -12.29
CA PRO A 269 19.81 -9.07 -12.27
C PRO A 269 19.42 -8.27 -13.51
N GLY A 270 19.01 -7.03 -13.30
CA GLY A 270 18.51 -6.16 -14.35
C GLY A 270 17.00 -6.27 -14.63
N ASP A 271 16.27 -7.23 -14.05
CA ASP A 271 14.81 -7.24 -14.10
C ASP A 271 14.23 -5.97 -13.44
N ILE A 272 13.18 -5.41 -14.04
CA ILE A 272 12.62 -4.13 -13.64
C ILE A 272 11.13 -4.29 -13.37
N LEU A 273 10.70 -3.87 -12.18
CA LEU A 273 9.28 -3.68 -11.87
C LEU A 273 8.94 -2.22 -12.14
N PHE A 274 7.93 -2.01 -12.97
CA PHE A 274 7.39 -0.72 -13.37
C PHE A 274 5.99 -0.55 -12.77
N LEU A 275 5.86 0.42 -11.87
CA LEU A 275 4.61 0.87 -11.27
C LEU A 275 4.30 2.25 -11.84
N TYR A 276 3.03 2.55 -12.11
CA TYR A 276 2.65 3.76 -12.84
C TYR A 276 1.17 4.09 -12.60
N THR A 277 0.79 5.35 -12.81
CA THR A 277 -0.61 5.80 -12.84
C THR A 277 -1.13 5.82 -14.29
N ASP A 278 -2.44 5.86 -14.46
CA ASP A 278 -3.10 5.77 -15.78
C ASP A 278 -2.76 6.94 -16.71
N GLY A 279 -2.37 8.11 -16.18
CA GLY A 279 -1.81 9.19 -16.98
C GLY A 279 -0.50 8.85 -17.69
N VAL A 280 0.20 7.75 -17.29
CA VAL A 280 1.36 7.22 -18.01
C VAL A 280 0.93 6.15 -19.02
N TYR A 281 0.05 5.23 -18.59
CA TYR A 281 -0.46 4.14 -19.43
C TYR A 281 -1.78 3.61 -18.83
N ASP A 282 -2.83 3.57 -19.63
CA ASP A 282 -4.15 3.13 -19.17
C ASP A 282 -4.37 1.60 -19.24
N GLY A 283 -3.41 0.90 -19.85
CA GLY A 283 -3.47 -0.56 -19.94
C GLY A 283 -4.27 -1.10 -21.13
N THR A 284 -4.81 -0.25 -22.00
CA THR A 284 -5.71 -0.64 -23.10
C THR A 284 -5.06 -0.62 -24.47
N ASP A 285 -4.03 0.19 -24.71
CA ASP A 285 -3.40 0.40 -26.01
C ASP A 285 -2.11 -0.45 -26.14
N ASP A 286 -2.14 -1.44 -27.02
CA ASP A 286 -0.99 -2.30 -27.33
C ASP A 286 0.15 -1.54 -28.04
N GLU A 287 -0.14 -0.48 -28.82
CA GLU A 287 0.87 0.34 -29.47
C GLU A 287 1.62 1.16 -28.41
N GLU A 288 0.90 1.78 -27.50
CA GLU A 288 1.51 2.52 -26.39
C GLU A 288 2.36 1.61 -25.51
N ARG A 289 1.87 0.41 -25.19
CA ARG A 289 2.64 -0.61 -24.46
C ARG A 289 3.95 -0.94 -25.18
N SER A 290 3.91 -1.10 -26.50
CA SER A 290 5.10 -1.38 -27.31
C SER A 290 6.10 -0.22 -27.33
N GLN A 291 5.62 1.03 -27.29
CA GLN A 291 6.46 2.20 -27.16
C GLN A 291 7.13 2.29 -25.78
N LEU A 292 6.39 2.07 -24.71
CA LEU A 292 6.93 2.02 -23.34
C LEU A 292 7.99 0.91 -23.23
N GLU A 293 7.73 -0.26 -23.80
CA GLU A 293 8.70 -1.36 -23.86
C GLU A 293 9.97 -0.97 -24.60
N ARG A 294 9.84 -0.23 -25.68
CA ARG A 294 11.00 0.30 -26.45
C ARG A 294 11.81 1.28 -25.61
N VAL A 295 11.15 2.21 -24.91
CA VAL A 295 11.82 3.15 -23.99
C VAL A 295 12.55 2.39 -22.90
N MET A 296 11.88 1.42 -22.27
CA MET A 296 12.46 0.57 -21.22
C MET A 296 13.69 -0.18 -21.73
N ARG A 297 13.60 -0.82 -22.91
CA ARG A 297 14.70 -1.58 -23.53
C ARG A 297 15.92 -0.71 -23.79
N ASN A 298 15.72 0.54 -24.21
CA ASN A 298 16.81 1.47 -24.51
C ASN A 298 17.52 1.96 -23.23
N HIS A 299 16.83 1.93 -22.08
CA HIS A 299 17.35 2.47 -20.82
C HIS A 299 17.57 1.39 -19.74
N LYS A 300 17.30 0.11 -20.05
CA LYS A 300 17.33 -0.97 -19.04
C LYS A 300 18.65 -1.11 -18.28
N ASP A 301 19.77 -0.71 -18.90
CA ASP A 301 21.11 -0.81 -18.28
C ASP A 301 21.44 0.41 -17.39
N HIS A 302 20.63 1.46 -17.43
CA HIS A 302 20.79 2.66 -16.63
C HIS A 302 20.23 2.48 -15.20
N PRO A 303 20.59 3.39 -14.26
CA PRO A 303 19.97 3.44 -12.93
C PRO A 303 18.45 3.66 -12.99
N ALA A 304 17.72 3.21 -11.95
CA ALA A 304 16.27 3.36 -11.86
C ALA A 304 15.80 4.80 -12.09
N ARG A 305 16.56 5.79 -11.63
CA ARG A 305 16.27 7.22 -11.84
C ARG A 305 16.22 7.61 -13.31
N GLU A 306 17.18 7.16 -14.09
CA GLU A 306 17.25 7.51 -15.53
C GLU A 306 16.15 6.80 -16.31
N ILE A 307 15.83 5.55 -15.95
CA ILE A 307 14.71 4.80 -16.53
C ILE A 307 13.39 5.52 -16.24
N CYS A 308 13.17 5.91 -14.99
CA CYS A 308 11.96 6.63 -14.55
C CYS A 308 11.78 7.94 -15.35
N ASN A 309 12.84 8.75 -15.42
CA ASN A 309 12.77 10.02 -16.16
C ASN A 309 12.52 9.81 -17.66
N ALA A 310 13.13 8.80 -18.28
CA ALA A 310 12.91 8.51 -19.71
C ALA A 310 11.44 8.11 -20.00
N LEU A 311 10.80 7.37 -19.09
CA LEU A 311 9.38 7.00 -19.22
C LEU A 311 8.47 8.20 -19.00
N LEU A 312 8.76 9.08 -18.05
CA LEU A 312 8.02 10.31 -17.84
C LEU A 312 8.19 11.27 -19.03
N ASP A 313 9.40 11.42 -19.55
CA ASP A 313 9.66 12.24 -20.73
C ASP A 313 8.89 11.73 -21.97
N TYR A 314 8.75 10.41 -22.11
CA TYR A 314 7.91 9.82 -23.14
C TYR A 314 6.45 10.20 -22.94
N ALA A 315 5.89 10.03 -21.74
CA ALA A 315 4.50 10.33 -21.45
C ALA A 315 4.17 11.83 -21.63
N VAL A 316 5.07 12.72 -21.23
CA VAL A 316 4.92 14.19 -21.46
C VAL A 316 4.90 14.52 -22.96
N LYS A 317 5.83 13.96 -23.75
CA LYS A 317 5.85 14.19 -25.21
C LYS A 317 4.62 13.64 -25.92
N ARG A 318 4.08 12.51 -25.44
CA ARG A 318 2.80 11.98 -25.92
C ARG A 318 1.68 13.01 -25.70
N ASP A 319 1.57 13.56 -24.50
CA ASP A 319 0.55 14.54 -24.17
C ASP A 319 0.71 15.85 -24.97
N GLU A 320 1.95 16.33 -25.14
CA GLU A 320 2.21 17.49 -25.99
C GLU A 320 1.73 17.25 -27.43
N HIS A 321 1.85 16.03 -27.94
CA HIS A 321 1.34 15.66 -29.25
C HIS A 321 -0.21 15.62 -29.26
N LEU A 322 -0.85 15.04 -28.24
CA LEU A 322 -2.31 15.02 -28.12
C LEU A 322 -2.89 16.43 -28.06
N GLN A 323 -2.26 17.33 -27.32
CA GLN A 323 -2.66 18.75 -27.30
C GLN A 323 -2.59 19.41 -28.68
N GLN A 324 -1.54 19.13 -29.46
CA GLN A 324 -1.38 19.70 -30.81
C GLN A 324 -2.50 19.25 -31.77
N ILE A 325 -3.09 18.07 -31.55
CA ILE A 325 -4.19 17.55 -32.36
C ILE A 325 -5.57 17.85 -31.75
N GLY A 326 -5.63 18.57 -30.60
CA GLY A 326 -6.87 19.01 -29.97
C GLY A 326 -7.53 17.98 -29.06
N GLU A 327 -6.78 17.01 -28.55
CA GLU A 327 -7.24 15.99 -27.60
C GLU A 327 -6.79 16.31 -26.16
N ASP A 328 -7.13 17.49 -25.66
CA ASP A 328 -6.71 17.97 -24.34
C ASP A 328 -7.36 17.24 -23.16
N ASP A 329 -8.52 16.62 -23.38
CA ASP A 329 -9.32 15.96 -22.30
C ASP A 329 -8.68 14.66 -21.74
N VAL A 330 -7.58 14.21 -22.34
CA VAL A 330 -6.89 12.95 -21.97
C VAL A 330 -5.71 13.17 -21.05
N ILE A 331 -5.38 14.44 -20.73
CA ILE A 331 -4.18 14.77 -19.95
C ILE A 331 -4.45 14.59 -18.46
N ASP A 332 -3.71 13.68 -17.82
CA ASP A 332 -3.79 13.42 -16.40
C ASP A 332 -2.41 13.48 -15.70
N ASP A 333 -2.41 13.41 -14.39
CA ASP A 333 -1.21 13.32 -13.57
C ASP A 333 -0.39 12.08 -13.93
N LYS A 334 0.92 12.18 -13.92
CA LYS A 334 1.83 11.11 -14.35
C LYS A 334 2.77 10.72 -13.24
N THR A 335 2.64 9.52 -12.75
CA THR A 335 3.56 8.95 -11.77
C THR A 335 4.22 7.69 -12.32
N VAL A 336 5.54 7.63 -12.24
CA VAL A 336 6.37 6.47 -12.57
C VAL A 336 7.20 6.08 -11.36
N PHE A 337 7.20 4.78 -11.05
CA PHE A 337 8.03 4.22 -9.99
C PHE A 337 8.75 2.97 -10.51
N ILE A 338 10.05 2.97 -10.45
CA ILE A 338 10.93 1.90 -10.96
C ILE A 338 11.62 1.19 -9.80
N ILE A 339 11.55 -0.13 -9.81
CA ILE A 339 12.32 -0.99 -8.91
C ILE A 339 13.12 -1.95 -9.79
N LYS A 340 14.44 -1.82 -9.76
CA LYS A 340 15.37 -2.61 -10.56
C LYS A 340 16.20 -3.52 -9.67
N ARG A 341 16.27 -4.79 -10.01
CA ARG A 341 17.20 -5.73 -9.39
C ARG A 341 18.62 -5.48 -9.93
N ARG A 342 19.59 -5.33 -9.03
CA ARG A 342 21.00 -5.16 -9.38
C ARG A 342 21.70 -6.50 -9.57
#